data_4ef4311ab5dcc91e6538aa23a1bcaf26
#
_entry.id   4ef4311ab5dcc91e6538aa23a1bcaf26
#
_cell.length_a   1.000
_cell.length_b   1.000
_cell.length_c   1.000
_cell.angle_alpha   90.00
_cell.angle_beta   90.00
_cell.angle_gamma   90.00
#
_symmetry.space_group_name_H-M   'P 1'
#
loop_
_entity.id
_entity.type
_entity.pdbx_description
1 polymer ?
#
loop_
_entity_poly.entity_id
_entity_poly.type
_entity_poly.pdbx_seq_one_letter_code
_entity_poly.pdbx_strand_id
1 'polypeptide(L)'
;MTKTRLKKKATGLIIALFAVTNFYMSTLNVLAIDVNSINEEAYYSIVSPDGNVSQESVDRANELLNTLPEGLLENFVNDGWSIYVTDKNIDSTFFGGQYGSVMGATLEDLSAIYIEQRSKAIEESTIHEFGHYVDDTEGYLSDTPEFAQIYNTESAAFVSAFNVNFYYDVHEFWADGFYRYYDGERDTLQRSCPQLYSYIENTVNSLC
;
A
#
# COMPACT_ATOMS: atom_id res chain seq x y z
N MET A 1 -10.13 -35.82 17.64
CA MET A 1 -11.06 -35.50 16.55
C MET A 1 -10.30 -34.66 15.53
N THR A 2 -9.89 -35.29 14.45
CA THR A 2 -9.00 -34.72 13.43
C THR A 2 -9.85 -34.01 12.38
N LYS A 3 -9.70 -32.69 12.25
CA LYS A 3 -10.35 -31.93 11.15
C LYS A 3 -9.46 -31.97 9.92
N THR A 4 -9.88 -32.74 8.94
CA THR A 4 -9.27 -32.83 7.62
C THR A 4 -9.64 -31.57 6.83
N ARG A 5 -8.66 -30.72 6.51
CA ARG A 5 -8.83 -29.58 5.61
C ARG A 5 -8.84 -30.08 4.16
N LEU A 6 -9.99 -29.99 3.50
CA LEU A 6 -10.08 -30.13 2.04
C LEU A 6 -9.48 -28.89 1.37
N LYS A 7 -8.37 -29.07 0.66
CA LYS A 7 -7.87 -28.07 -0.28
C LYS A 7 -8.77 -28.10 -1.53
N LYS A 8 -9.64 -27.11 -1.68
CA LYS A 8 -10.28 -26.83 -2.98
C LYS A 8 -9.33 -25.95 -3.79
N LYS A 9 -8.78 -26.50 -4.85
CA LYS A 9 -8.21 -25.70 -5.95
C LYS A 9 -9.40 -25.02 -6.65
N ALA A 10 -9.56 -23.74 -6.44
CA ALA A 10 -10.46 -22.92 -7.24
C ALA A 10 -9.61 -22.14 -8.24
N THR A 11 -9.61 -22.62 -9.49
CA THR A 11 -9.21 -21.83 -10.64
C THR A 11 -10.35 -20.84 -10.88
N GLY A 12 -10.27 -19.65 -10.31
CA GLY A 12 -11.26 -18.60 -10.44
C GLY A 12 -10.68 -17.45 -11.24
N LEU A 13 -11.05 -17.40 -12.50
CA LEU A 13 -10.94 -16.21 -13.33
C LEU A 13 -11.87 -15.15 -12.73
N ILE A 14 -11.35 -14.21 -11.96
CA ILE A 14 -12.12 -13.06 -11.48
C ILE A 14 -12.02 -11.97 -12.55
N ILE A 15 -13.00 -11.97 -13.46
CA ILE A 15 -13.28 -10.80 -14.29
C ILE A 15 -14.09 -9.85 -13.42
N ALA A 16 -13.48 -8.78 -12.95
CA ALA A 16 -14.20 -7.67 -12.33
C ALA A 16 -14.98 -6.94 -13.44
N LEU A 17 -16.25 -7.28 -13.56
CA LEU A 17 -17.17 -6.65 -14.49
C LEU A 17 -17.74 -5.38 -13.84
N PHE A 18 -17.15 -4.24 -14.10
CA PHE A 18 -17.82 -2.97 -13.82
C PHE A 18 -18.80 -2.67 -14.95
N ALA A 19 -20.09 -2.65 -14.61
CA ALA A 19 -21.15 -2.23 -15.48
C ALA A 19 -21.04 -0.73 -15.76
N VAL A 20 -20.53 -0.36 -16.94
CA VAL A 20 -20.77 0.97 -17.53
C VAL A 20 -21.84 0.79 -18.57
N THR A 21 -22.98 1.39 -18.29
CA THR A 21 -24.11 1.50 -19.23
C THR A 21 -23.79 2.50 -20.32
N ASN A 22 -23.92 2.01 -21.58
CA ASN A 22 -24.21 2.75 -22.80
C ASN A 22 -23.12 3.62 -23.44
N PHE A 23 -22.59 3.26 -24.58
CA PHE A 23 -23.05 3.62 -25.95
C PHE A 23 -22.00 3.34 -27.03
N TYR A 24 -22.49 2.86 -28.18
CA TYR A 24 -21.88 2.67 -29.52
C TYR A 24 -21.02 1.42 -29.77
N MET A 25 -21.67 0.50 -30.47
CA MET A 25 -21.02 -0.50 -31.32
C MET A 25 -20.19 0.17 -32.42
N SER A 26 -18.89 0.01 -32.38
CA SER A 26 -18.06 0.07 -33.56
C SER A 26 -17.27 -1.25 -33.65
N THR A 27 -17.28 -1.83 -34.81
CA THR A 27 -16.73 -3.11 -35.21
C THR A 27 -15.32 -3.35 -34.66
N LEU A 28 -15.18 -4.27 -33.70
CA LEU A 28 -13.90 -4.79 -33.24
C LEU A 28 -13.34 -5.77 -34.29
N ASN A 29 -12.33 -5.33 -35.01
CA ASN A 29 -11.39 -6.27 -35.66
C ASN A 29 -10.55 -6.90 -34.55
N VAL A 30 -10.90 -8.10 -34.15
CA VAL A 30 -10.07 -8.91 -33.26
C VAL A 30 -8.85 -9.39 -34.08
N LEU A 31 -7.74 -8.67 -33.94
CA LEU A 31 -6.45 -9.24 -34.27
C LEU A 31 -6.19 -10.36 -33.27
N ALA A 32 -6.01 -11.59 -33.76
CA ALA A 32 -5.58 -12.70 -32.93
C ALA A 32 -4.19 -12.35 -32.36
N ILE A 33 -4.15 -11.96 -31.10
CA ILE A 33 -2.91 -11.79 -30.34
C ILE A 33 -2.46 -13.20 -29.95
N ASP A 34 -1.22 -13.53 -30.29
CA ASP A 34 -0.58 -14.80 -29.94
C ASP A 34 -0.40 -14.83 -28.41
N VAL A 35 -1.21 -15.64 -27.73
CA VAL A 35 -1.33 -15.71 -26.26
C VAL A 35 -0.10 -16.36 -25.60
N ASN A 36 0.96 -16.68 -26.33
CA ASN A 36 2.08 -17.47 -25.83
C ASN A 36 3.32 -16.69 -25.43
N SER A 37 3.27 -15.35 -25.29
CA SER A 37 4.50 -14.57 -25.00
C SER A 37 4.36 -13.35 -24.10
N ILE A 38 3.29 -13.22 -23.33
CA ILE A 38 3.20 -12.11 -22.37
C ILE A 38 3.08 -12.72 -20.96
N ASN A 39 4.19 -12.70 -20.25
CA ASN A 39 4.19 -12.74 -18.80
C ASN A 39 3.78 -11.32 -18.37
N GLU A 40 2.49 -10.96 -18.57
CA GLU A 40 1.96 -9.72 -18.01
C GLU A 40 1.84 -9.96 -16.51
N GLU A 41 2.72 -9.34 -15.74
CA GLU A 41 2.49 -9.14 -14.32
C GLU A 41 1.11 -8.48 -14.17
N ALA A 42 0.26 -9.04 -13.33
CA ALA A 42 -1.09 -8.53 -13.16
C ALA A 42 -1.03 -7.07 -12.69
N TYR A 43 -1.66 -6.15 -13.44
CA TYR A 43 -1.75 -4.75 -13.02
C TYR A 43 -3.00 -4.54 -12.18
N TYR A 44 -2.81 -4.12 -10.94
CA TYR A 44 -3.88 -3.85 -10.00
C TYR A 44 -4.34 -2.39 -10.09
N SER A 45 -5.61 -2.17 -10.45
CA SER A 45 -6.25 -0.85 -10.42
C SER A 45 -7.22 -0.80 -9.24
N ILE A 46 -6.67 -0.59 -8.03
CA ILE A 46 -7.40 -0.67 -6.76
C ILE A 46 -7.68 0.70 -6.14
N VAL A 47 -7.09 1.76 -6.68
CA VAL A 47 -7.30 3.13 -6.20
C VAL A 47 -8.56 3.71 -6.83
N SER A 48 -9.41 4.30 -6.00
CA SER A 48 -10.64 4.97 -6.41
C SER A 48 -10.58 6.48 -6.15
N PRO A 49 -11.18 7.32 -7.01
CA PRO A 49 -11.31 8.75 -6.73
C PRO A 49 -12.39 9.02 -5.67
N ASP A 50 -12.11 9.92 -4.73
CA ASP A 50 -13.07 10.46 -3.77
C ASP A 50 -13.19 11.97 -3.94
N GLY A 51 -14.21 12.41 -4.66
CA GLY A 51 -14.44 13.81 -5.02
C GLY A 51 -13.97 14.19 -6.42
N ASN A 52 -13.52 15.44 -6.61
CA ASN A 52 -13.05 15.94 -7.89
C ASN A 52 -11.55 15.72 -8.05
N VAL A 53 -11.18 14.50 -8.36
CA VAL A 53 -9.79 14.01 -8.45
C VAL A 53 -9.41 13.83 -9.92
N SER A 54 -8.16 14.18 -10.28
CA SER A 54 -7.65 13.93 -11.63
C SER A 54 -7.37 12.43 -11.83
N GLN A 55 -7.62 11.94 -13.04
CA GLN A 55 -7.26 10.54 -13.39
C GLN A 55 -5.76 10.30 -13.26
N GLU A 56 -4.93 11.29 -13.61
CA GLU A 56 -3.47 11.23 -13.46
C GLU A 56 -3.04 10.93 -12.02
N SER A 57 -3.72 11.52 -11.02
CA SER A 57 -3.46 11.26 -9.61
C SER A 57 -3.82 9.83 -9.20
N VAL A 58 -4.95 9.32 -9.69
CA VAL A 58 -5.39 7.93 -9.46
C VAL A 58 -4.43 6.94 -10.12
N ASP A 59 -4.07 7.19 -11.37
CA ASP A 59 -3.15 6.34 -12.13
C ASP A 59 -1.78 6.29 -11.45
N ARG A 60 -1.27 7.44 -11.00
CA ARG A 60 0.03 7.49 -10.32
C ARG A 60 0.04 6.73 -9.00
N ALA A 61 -1.02 6.82 -8.21
CA ALA A 61 -1.14 6.02 -6.97
C ALA A 61 -1.20 4.51 -7.28
N ASN A 62 -1.93 4.09 -8.33
CA ASN A 62 -1.92 2.70 -8.78
C ASN A 62 -0.53 2.25 -9.27
N GLU A 63 0.21 3.09 -10.01
CA GLU A 63 1.58 2.77 -10.44
C GLU A 63 2.51 2.51 -9.23
N LEU A 64 2.43 3.34 -8.20
CA LEU A 64 3.21 3.15 -6.98
C LEU A 64 2.86 1.85 -6.28
N LEU A 65 1.57 1.54 -6.12
CA LEU A 65 1.13 0.28 -5.51
C LEU A 65 1.58 -0.94 -6.31
N ASN A 66 1.60 -0.86 -7.63
CA ASN A 66 2.09 -1.96 -8.47
C ASN A 66 3.62 -2.17 -8.42
N THR A 67 4.35 -1.39 -7.63
CA THR A 67 5.74 -1.71 -7.24
C THR A 67 5.80 -2.71 -6.07
N LEU A 68 4.69 -2.94 -5.38
CA LEU A 68 4.58 -3.91 -4.30
C LEU A 68 4.39 -5.32 -4.87
N PRO A 69 4.79 -6.37 -4.13
CA PRO A 69 4.48 -7.75 -4.49
C PRO A 69 2.98 -7.98 -4.67
N GLU A 70 2.63 -8.77 -5.68
CA GLU A 70 1.23 -9.12 -6.01
C GLU A 70 0.47 -9.67 -4.79
N GLY A 71 1.11 -10.54 -3.98
CA GLY A 71 0.49 -11.13 -2.80
C GLY A 71 0.01 -10.09 -1.77
N LEU A 72 0.73 -8.96 -1.61
CA LEU A 72 0.29 -7.88 -0.72
C LEU A 72 -0.97 -7.19 -1.25
N LEU A 73 -1.03 -6.95 -2.56
CA LEU A 73 -2.21 -6.32 -3.19
C LEU A 73 -3.42 -7.25 -3.17
N GLU A 74 -3.20 -8.56 -3.36
CA GLU A 74 -4.25 -9.57 -3.23
C GLU A 74 -4.79 -9.62 -1.79
N ASN A 75 -3.92 -9.61 -0.78
CA ASN A 75 -4.32 -9.57 0.62
C ASN A 75 -5.16 -8.33 0.92
N PHE A 76 -4.70 -7.15 0.49
CA PHE A 76 -5.44 -5.88 0.66
C PHE A 76 -6.88 -5.95 0.11
N VAL A 77 -7.04 -6.48 -1.09
CA VAL A 77 -8.36 -6.63 -1.71
C VAL A 77 -9.20 -7.70 -0.99
N ASN A 78 -8.59 -8.82 -0.60
CA ASN A 78 -9.28 -9.92 0.08
C ASN A 78 -9.71 -9.57 1.50
N ASP A 79 -8.97 -8.70 2.18
CA ASP A 79 -9.30 -8.17 3.51
C ASP A 79 -10.44 -7.13 3.46
N GLY A 80 -10.84 -6.74 2.24
CA GLY A 80 -11.96 -5.81 2.02
C GLY A 80 -11.57 -4.34 2.24
N TRP A 81 -10.28 -4.03 2.23
CA TRP A 81 -9.80 -2.66 2.32
C TRP A 81 -9.99 -1.90 1.02
N SER A 82 -10.05 -0.58 1.12
CA SER A 82 -10.19 0.34 -0.01
C SER A 82 -9.14 1.44 0.07
N ILE A 83 -8.69 1.94 -1.08
CA ILE A 83 -7.77 3.07 -1.13
C ILE A 83 -8.34 4.17 -2.03
N TYR A 84 -8.27 5.40 -1.56
CA TYR A 84 -8.84 6.57 -2.21
C TYR A 84 -7.80 7.66 -2.39
N VAL A 85 -7.78 8.26 -3.59
CA VAL A 85 -7.20 9.59 -3.78
C VAL A 85 -8.35 10.59 -3.62
N THR A 86 -8.16 11.63 -2.79
CA THR A 86 -9.23 12.57 -2.44
C THR A 86 -8.84 14.04 -2.70
N ASP A 87 -9.81 14.87 -3.05
CA ASP A 87 -9.67 16.33 -3.13
C ASP A 87 -9.92 17.03 -1.78
N LYS A 88 -10.33 16.26 -0.77
CA LYS A 88 -10.58 16.78 0.58
C LYS A 88 -9.28 16.98 1.34
N ASN A 89 -9.26 17.90 2.28
CA ASN A 89 -8.19 17.97 3.25
C ASN A 89 -8.40 16.90 4.33
N ILE A 90 -7.47 15.96 4.42
CA ILE A 90 -7.57 14.78 5.29
C ILE A 90 -7.61 15.20 6.76
N ASP A 91 -6.74 16.13 7.19
CA ASP A 91 -6.68 16.57 8.59
C ASP A 91 -8.02 17.17 9.05
N SER A 92 -8.60 18.06 8.27
CA SER A 92 -9.89 18.66 8.64
C SER A 92 -11.06 17.67 8.53
N THR A 93 -10.98 16.70 7.62
CA THR A 93 -12.06 15.74 7.36
C THR A 93 -12.15 14.67 8.43
N PHE A 94 -11.01 14.10 8.82
CA PHE A 94 -10.96 12.94 9.71
C PHE A 94 -10.44 13.28 11.12
N PHE A 95 -9.62 14.34 11.26
CA PHE A 95 -8.95 14.66 12.52
C PHE A 95 -9.34 16.03 13.10
N GLY A 96 -10.33 16.72 12.50
CA GLY A 96 -10.81 18.01 13.02
C GLY A 96 -9.80 19.15 12.92
N GLY A 97 -8.79 19.04 12.05
CA GLY A 97 -7.77 20.06 11.84
C GLY A 97 -6.69 20.12 12.94
N GLN A 98 -6.46 19.02 13.66
CA GLN A 98 -5.57 19.02 14.83
C GLN A 98 -4.07 18.97 14.47
N TYR A 99 -3.72 18.38 13.33
CA TYR A 99 -2.32 18.10 12.96
C TYR A 99 -1.75 19.08 11.94
N GLY A 100 -2.59 19.86 11.28
CA GLY A 100 -2.22 20.96 10.37
C GLY A 100 -1.78 20.53 8.98
N SER A 101 -1.18 19.37 8.79
CA SER A 101 -0.74 18.87 7.48
C SER A 101 -0.64 17.35 7.47
N VAL A 102 -1.76 16.69 7.27
CA VAL A 102 -1.84 15.25 7.02
C VAL A 102 -2.02 15.06 5.52
N MET A 103 -1.18 14.24 4.88
CA MET A 103 -1.18 14.01 3.44
C MET A 103 -1.83 12.69 3.05
N GLY A 104 -1.78 11.71 3.94
CA GLY A 104 -2.40 10.41 3.86
C GLY A 104 -2.97 10.02 5.22
N ALA A 105 -3.84 9.04 5.25
CA ALA A 105 -4.37 8.45 6.47
C ALA A 105 -4.86 7.02 6.23
N THR A 106 -4.39 6.10 7.05
CA THR A 106 -4.92 4.74 7.17
C THR A 106 -5.93 4.74 8.31
N LEU A 107 -7.18 4.40 7.97
CA LEU A 107 -8.32 4.47 8.89
C LEU A 107 -8.87 3.06 9.10
N GLU A 108 -8.41 2.39 10.15
CA GLU A 108 -8.76 1.01 10.48
C GLU A 108 -10.28 0.83 10.65
N ASP A 109 -10.95 1.73 11.38
CA ASP A 109 -12.40 1.69 11.58
C ASP A 109 -13.22 1.74 10.27
N LEU A 110 -12.62 2.25 9.20
CA LEU A 110 -13.23 2.32 7.87
C LEU A 110 -12.69 1.26 6.91
N SER A 111 -11.65 0.51 7.29
CA SER A 111 -10.87 -0.35 6.41
C SER A 111 -10.48 0.39 5.12
N ALA A 112 -9.93 1.59 5.27
CA ALA A 112 -9.67 2.47 4.14
C ALA A 112 -8.43 3.34 4.32
N ILE A 113 -7.73 3.54 3.20
CA ILE A 113 -6.63 4.49 3.07
C ILE A 113 -7.11 5.69 2.25
N TYR A 114 -6.78 6.90 2.70
CA TYR A 114 -7.03 8.14 1.96
C TYR A 114 -5.72 8.88 1.71
N ILE A 115 -5.51 9.32 0.46
CA ILE A 115 -4.34 10.09 0.03
C ILE A 115 -4.84 11.40 -0.60
N GLU A 116 -4.31 12.55 -0.19
CA GLU A 116 -4.64 13.81 -0.87
C GLU A 116 -4.11 13.81 -2.30
N GLN A 117 -4.88 14.37 -3.28
CA GLN A 117 -4.52 14.35 -4.70
C GLN A 117 -3.26 15.17 -5.06
N ARG A 118 -2.64 15.84 -4.10
CA ARG A 118 -1.40 16.60 -4.33
C ARG A 118 -0.28 15.64 -4.72
N SER A 119 0.49 15.98 -5.76
CA SER A 119 1.60 15.15 -6.25
C SER A 119 2.53 14.69 -5.13
N LYS A 120 2.91 15.60 -4.22
CA LYS A 120 3.75 15.24 -3.07
C LYS A 120 3.10 14.21 -2.15
N ALA A 121 1.80 14.34 -1.89
CA ALA A 121 1.08 13.38 -1.04
C ALA A 121 1.03 12.00 -1.69
N ILE A 122 0.78 11.92 -3.00
CA ILE A 122 0.77 10.66 -3.73
C ILE A 122 2.12 9.97 -3.66
N GLU A 123 3.21 10.69 -3.94
CA GLU A 123 4.55 10.10 -3.94
C GLU A 123 5.03 9.65 -2.54
N GLU A 124 4.77 10.44 -1.50
CA GLU A 124 5.29 10.18 -0.17
C GLU A 124 4.36 9.33 0.70
N SER A 125 3.01 9.40 0.48
CA SER A 125 2.08 8.73 1.40
C SER A 125 1.50 7.42 0.86
N THR A 126 1.46 7.17 -0.45
CA THR A 126 0.77 5.97 -0.97
C THR A 126 1.34 4.67 -0.40
N ILE A 127 2.66 4.49 -0.46
CA ILE A 127 3.33 3.30 0.08
C ILE A 127 3.44 3.36 1.60
N HIS A 128 3.61 4.54 2.17
CA HIS A 128 3.67 4.75 3.62
C HIS A 128 2.34 4.30 4.29
N GLU A 129 1.21 4.77 3.80
CA GLU A 129 -0.10 4.39 4.33
C GLU A 129 -0.42 2.90 4.10
N PHE A 130 0.06 2.33 2.99
CA PHE A 130 -0.02 0.90 2.78
C PHE A 130 0.83 0.12 3.81
N GLY A 131 1.93 0.70 4.27
CA GLY A 131 2.72 0.17 5.39
C GLY A 131 1.92 0.08 6.68
N HIS A 132 1.11 1.09 7.02
CA HIS A 132 0.20 1.04 8.17
C HIS A 132 -0.86 -0.07 8.01
N TYR A 133 -1.43 -0.23 6.80
CA TYR A 133 -2.35 -1.35 6.54
C TYR A 133 -1.68 -2.71 6.86
N VAL A 134 -0.43 -2.92 6.42
CA VAL A 134 0.29 -4.16 6.71
C VAL A 134 0.53 -4.32 8.22
N ASP A 135 0.89 -3.26 8.92
CA ASP A 135 1.06 -3.27 10.37
C ASP A 135 -0.22 -3.72 11.08
N ASP A 136 -1.34 -3.06 10.78
CA ASP A 136 -2.62 -3.27 11.42
C ASP A 136 -3.16 -4.69 11.18
N THR A 137 -3.10 -5.17 9.94
CA THR A 137 -3.69 -6.45 9.54
C THR A 137 -2.85 -7.66 9.94
N GLU A 138 -1.54 -7.49 10.09
CA GLU A 138 -0.62 -8.55 10.55
C GLU A 138 -0.47 -8.59 12.08
N GLY A 139 -1.36 -7.93 12.80
CA GLY A 139 -1.48 -8.00 14.26
C GLY A 139 -0.63 -6.99 14.99
N TYR A 140 -0.52 -5.79 14.45
CA TYR A 140 0.23 -4.66 15.02
C TYR A 140 1.71 -5.00 15.23
N LEU A 141 2.38 -5.28 14.12
CA LEU A 141 3.79 -5.66 14.09
C LEU A 141 4.68 -4.67 14.84
N SER A 142 4.37 -3.39 14.72
CA SER A 142 5.08 -2.30 15.37
C SER A 142 4.91 -2.28 16.90
N ASP A 143 3.84 -2.86 17.44
CA ASP A 143 3.58 -3.01 18.89
C ASP A 143 4.33 -4.20 19.52
N THR A 144 5.00 -5.01 18.72
CA THR A 144 5.71 -6.18 19.25
C THR A 144 6.95 -5.78 20.04
N PRO A 145 7.31 -6.54 21.11
CA PRO A 145 8.55 -6.29 21.85
C PRO A 145 9.81 -6.37 20.98
N GLU A 146 9.79 -7.21 19.94
CA GLU A 146 10.88 -7.33 18.98
C GLU A 146 11.04 -6.03 18.19
N PHE A 147 9.96 -5.50 17.63
CA PHE A 147 10.02 -4.27 16.86
C PHE A 147 10.36 -3.06 17.73
N ALA A 148 9.85 -2.99 18.96
CA ALA A 148 10.24 -1.96 19.92
C ALA A 148 11.76 -1.95 20.19
N GLN A 149 12.42 -3.11 20.18
CA GLN A 149 13.88 -3.20 20.31
C GLN A 149 14.58 -2.68 19.07
N ILE A 150 14.08 -2.97 17.86
CA ILE A 150 14.59 -2.43 16.60
C ILE A 150 14.47 -0.90 16.59
N TYR A 151 13.30 -0.38 16.93
CA TYR A 151 13.05 1.05 17.05
C TYR A 151 14.04 1.74 17.98
N ASN A 152 14.21 1.21 19.20
CA ASN A 152 15.14 1.77 20.20
C ASN A 152 16.60 1.74 19.72
N THR A 153 16.95 0.80 18.85
CA THR A 153 18.33 0.62 18.38
C THR A 153 18.63 1.46 17.14
N GLU A 154 17.69 1.57 16.22
CA GLU A 154 17.96 2.08 14.85
C GLU A 154 17.25 3.40 14.52
N SER A 155 16.27 3.86 15.29
CA SER A 155 15.51 5.07 14.98
C SER A 155 16.40 6.33 14.83
N ALA A 156 17.44 6.49 15.64
CA ALA A 156 18.37 7.61 15.51
C ALA A 156 19.22 7.54 14.22
N ALA A 157 19.62 6.33 13.80
CA ALA A 157 20.34 6.11 12.55
C ALA A 157 19.43 6.37 11.34
N PHE A 158 18.17 5.95 11.42
CA PHE A 158 17.14 6.20 10.42
C PHE A 158 16.95 7.70 10.16
N VAL A 159 16.74 8.49 11.23
CA VAL A 159 16.62 9.94 11.14
C VAL A 159 17.82 10.57 10.47
N SER A 160 19.02 10.15 10.86
CA SER A 160 20.25 10.67 10.27
C SER A 160 20.40 10.31 8.80
N ALA A 161 20.00 9.10 8.41
CA ALA A 161 20.13 8.60 7.05
C ALA A 161 19.14 9.26 6.07
N PHE A 162 17.89 9.49 6.51
CA PHE A 162 16.82 9.97 5.65
C PHE A 162 16.46 11.45 5.89
N ASN A 163 17.16 12.13 6.80
CA ASN A 163 16.93 13.54 7.16
C ASN A 163 15.47 13.85 7.49
N VAL A 164 14.83 12.95 8.20
CA VAL A 164 13.44 13.09 8.65
C VAL A 164 13.41 13.78 10.02
N ASN A 165 12.39 14.61 10.25
CA ASN A 165 12.20 15.28 11.55
C ASN A 165 11.41 14.38 12.50
N PHE A 166 11.89 14.26 13.72
CA PHE A 166 11.30 13.40 14.73
C PHE A 166 9.99 13.92 15.31
N TYR A 167 8.92 13.24 15.01
CA TYR A 167 7.80 12.95 15.90
C TYR A 167 7.33 11.52 15.68
N TYR A 168 8.30 10.62 15.41
CA TYR A 168 7.95 9.25 15.13
C TYR A 168 7.66 8.52 16.43
N ASP A 169 6.48 7.99 16.51
CA ASP A 169 6.23 6.84 17.31
C ASP A 169 6.68 5.56 16.56
N VAL A 170 6.50 4.45 17.16
CA VAL A 170 6.96 3.15 16.62
C VAL A 170 6.21 2.75 15.34
N HIS A 171 4.95 3.18 15.19
CA HIS A 171 4.11 2.89 14.02
C HIS A 171 4.58 3.67 12.79
N GLU A 172 4.89 4.95 12.98
CA GLU A 172 5.47 5.79 11.91
C GLU A 172 6.84 5.27 11.47
N PHE A 173 7.66 4.79 12.41
CA PHE A 173 8.96 4.21 12.07
C PHE A 173 8.83 2.94 11.22
N TRP A 174 7.82 2.10 11.49
CA TRP A 174 7.48 0.97 10.64
C TRP A 174 7.05 1.44 9.25
N ALA A 175 6.05 2.33 9.15
CA ALA A 175 5.48 2.78 7.89
C ALA A 175 6.50 3.50 7.00
N ASP A 176 7.35 4.37 7.59
CA ASP A 176 8.45 5.01 6.88
C ASP A 176 9.52 3.99 6.44
N GLY A 177 9.84 3.01 7.28
CA GLY A 177 10.74 1.92 6.91
C GLY A 177 10.20 1.13 5.71
N PHE A 178 8.92 0.79 5.74
CA PHE A 178 8.24 0.10 4.63
C PHE A 178 8.26 0.95 3.36
N TYR A 179 7.96 2.25 3.45
CA TYR A 179 8.10 3.18 2.34
C TYR A 179 9.52 3.19 1.76
N ARG A 180 10.56 3.35 2.60
CA ARG A 180 11.97 3.38 2.16
C ARG A 180 12.43 2.06 1.54
N TYR A 181 11.80 0.97 1.87
CA TYR A 181 12.09 -0.33 1.28
C TYR A 181 11.67 -0.42 -0.18
N TYR A 182 10.64 0.35 -0.60
CA TYR A 182 10.06 0.32 -1.94
C TYR A 182 10.31 1.58 -2.80
N ASP A 183 10.67 2.71 -2.21
CA ASP A 183 10.81 4.00 -2.91
C ASP A 183 12.17 4.22 -3.61
N GLY A 184 13.02 3.18 -3.69
CA GLY A 184 14.35 3.24 -4.28
C GLY A 184 15.47 3.53 -3.26
N GLU A 185 15.17 3.71 -1.97
CA GLU A 185 16.16 3.93 -0.90
C GLU A 185 16.53 2.65 -0.12
N ARG A 186 16.14 1.50 -0.65
CA ARG A 186 16.35 0.17 -0.04
C ARG A 186 17.79 -0.10 0.39
N ASP A 187 18.78 0.26 -0.46
CA ASP A 187 20.18 0.09 -0.14
C ASP A 187 20.64 0.98 1.03
N THR A 188 20.09 2.18 1.14
CA THR A 188 20.37 3.09 2.26
C THR A 188 19.73 2.55 3.54
N LEU A 189 18.51 2.06 3.48
CA LEU A 189 17.83 1.42 4.59
C LEU A 189 18.63 0.22 5.10
N GLN A 190 19.05 -0.68 4.22
CA GLN A 190 19.84 -1.87 4.58
C GLN A 190 21.16 -1.52 5.27
N ARG A 191 21.87 -0.46 4.80
CA ARG A 191 23.14 -0.04 5.40
C ARG A 191 22.97 0.65 6.74
N SER A 192 21.92 1.47 6.88
CA SER A 192 21.75 2.33 8.07
C SER A 192 20.91 1.70 9.16
N CYS A 193 19.95 0.86 8.78
CA CYS A 193 18.98 0.21 9.66
C CYS A 193 18.79 -1.27 9.27
N PRO A 194 19.84 -2.12 9.44
CA PRO A 194 19.82 -3.48 8.95
C PRO A 194 18.79 -4.38 9.65
N GLN A 195 18.43 -4.11 10.91
CA GLN A 195 17.42 -4.88 11.62
C GLN A 195 16.02 -4.53 11.11
N LEU A 196 15.71 -3.24 10.92
CA LEU A 196 14.46 -2.78 10.31
C LEU A 196 14.32 -3.35 8.90
N TYR A 197 15.37 -3.24 8.09
CA TYR A 197 15.40 -3.81 6.74
C TYR A 197 15.05 -5.31 6.75
N SER A 198 15.73 -6.09 7.60
CA SER A 198 15.51 -7.54 7.67
C SER A 198 14.12 -7.88 8.22
N TYR A 199 13.60 -7.08 9.14
CA TYR A 199 12.26 -7.27 9.68
C TYR A 199 11.19 -7.08 8.60
N ILE A 200 11.29 -5.98 7.82
CA ILE A 200 10.39 -5.72 6.69
C ILE A 200 10.50 -6.82 5.63
N GLU A 201 11.73 -7.19 5.24
CA GLU A 201 11.96 -8.24 4.23
C GLU A 201 11.34 -9.57 4.64
N ASN A 202 11.50 -9.98 5.90
CA ASN A 202 10.91 -11.21 6.42
C ASN A 202 9.38 -11.15 6.46
N THR A 203 8.82 -10.03 6.86
CA THR A 203 7.36 -9.80 6.87
C THR A 203 6.80 -9.95 5.45
N VAL A 204 7.35 -9.19 4.50
CA VAL A 204 6.89 -9.24 3.11
C VAL A 204 7.00 -10.65 2.52
N ASN A 205 8.13 -11.33 2.74
CA ASN A 205 8.33 -12.70 2.25
C ASN A 205 7.37 -13.71 2.87
N SER A 206 6.81 -13.45 4.05
CA SER A 206 5.82 -14.33 4.69
C SER A 206 4.42 -14.12 4.15
N LEU A 207 4.14 -12.98 3.52
CA LEU A 207 2.83 -12.58 2.99
C LEU A 207 2.67 -12.85 1.49
N CYS A 208 3.75 -13.06 0.79
CA CYS A 208 3.82 -13.35 -0.66
C CYS A 208 4.30 -14.78 -0.90
#